data_f7019626495e3ac74c8f1728f5f40c60
#
_entry.id   f7019626495e3ac74c8f1728f5f40c60
#
_cell.length_a   1.000
_cell.length_b   1.000
_cell.length_c   1.000
_cell.angle_alpha   90.00
_cell.angle_beta   90.00
_cell.angle_gamma   90.00
#
_symmetry.space_group_name_H-M   'P 1'
#
loop_
_entity.id
_entity.type
_entity.pdbx_description
1 polymer ?
#
loop_
_entity_poly.entity_id
_entity_poly.type
_entity_poly.pdbx_seq_one_letter_code
_entity_poly.pdbx_strand_id
1 'polypeptide(L)'
;MHDEFLCHVTAYGVCGGMWVGIPLGTYRAPTLALAMWWLRDRASWIAERLDPNPDAPYFPPNSMAPVALTSPDVPGMLRTWCGDIAQQDLAAEELAAGHLLRIATYDETTEYELLAESVDALRMRRTQPFLSVPAA
;
A
#
# COMPACT_ATOMS: atom_id res chain seq x y z
N MET A 1 -21.65 15.56 5.97
CA MET A 1 -21.30 14.21 6.42
C MET A 1 -19.92 13.87 5.89
N HIS A 2 -19.04 13.53 6.78
CA HIS A 2 -17.66 13.26 6.40
C HIS A 2 -17.50 11.77 6.12
N ASP A 3 -17.02 11.46 4.93
CA ASP A 3 -16.67 10.10 4.60
C ASP A 3 -15.34 9.77 5.28
N GLU A 4 -15.28 8.61 5.90
CA GLU A 4 -14.06 8.06 6.45
C GLU A 4 -13.47 7.06 5.47
N PHE A 5 -12.18 6.80 5.60
CA PHE A 5 -11.46 5.90 4.71
C PHE A 5 -10.77 4.81 5.51
N LEU A 6 -10.93 3.59 5.06
CA LEU A 6 -10.26 2.44 5.66
C LEU A 6 -9.03 2.12 4.84
N CYS A 7 -7.88 2.14 5.48
CA CYS A 7 -6.59 1.95 4.83
C CYS A 7 -5.89 0.73 5.40
N HIS A 8 -5.27 -0.06 4.53
CA HIS A 8 -4.53 -1.26 4.90
C HIS A 8 -3.22 -1.34 4.16
N VAL A 9 -2.22 -1.89 4.81
CA VAL A 9 -0.96 -2.29 4.17
C VAL A 9 -0.70 -3.73 4.51
N THR A 10 -0.41 -4.53 3.51
CA THR A 10 -0.16 -5.96 3.66
C THR A 10 1.05 -6.37 2.83
N ALA A 11 1.88 -7.22 3.39
CA ALA A 11 2.93 -7.90 2.66
C ALA A 11 2.49 -9.33 2.40
N TYR A 12 2.65 -9.79 1.15
CA TYR A 12 2.33 -11.16 0.76
C TYR A 12 3.60 -11.87 0.34
N GLY A 13 3.70 -13.11 0.71
CA GLY A 13 4.82 -13.94 0.33
C GLY A 13 4.48 -15.42 0.46
N VAL A 14 5.38 -16.27 -0.04
CA VAL A 14 5.22 -17.72 0.06
C VAL A 14 5.82 -18.19 1.38
N CYS A 15 5.04 -18.92 2.15
CA CYS A 15 5.47 -19.52 3.39
C CYS A 15 4.98 -20.97 3.42
N GLY A 16 5.91 -21.93 3.49
CA GLY A 16 5.54 -23.35 3.47
C GLY A 16 4.78 -23.77 2.22
N GLY A 17 5.07 -23.18 1.07
CA GLY A 17 4.39 -23.44 -0.18
C GLY A 17 3.04 -22.76 -0.34
N MET A 18 2.65 -21.91 0.61
CA MET A 18 1.37 -21.20 0.59
C MET A 18 1.61 -19.70 0.46
N TRP A 19 0.71 -19.03 -0.27
CA TRP A 19 0.69 -17.57 -0.37
C TRP A 19 0.06 -17.00 0.89
N VAL A 20 0.82 -16.24 1.66
CA VAL A 20 0.41 -15.73 2.98
C VAL A 20 0.51 -14.22 2.99
N GLY A 21 -0.54 -13.56 3.50
CA GLY A 21 -0.54 -12.12 3.74
C GLY A 21 -0.26 -11.79 5.20
N ILE A 22 0.67 -10.86 5.42
CA ILE A 22 1.00 -10.36 6.75
C ILE A 22 0.59 -8.90 6.81
N PRO A 23 -0.36 -8.52 7.67
CA PRO A 23 -0.75 -7.12 7.80
C PRO A 23 0.39 -6.30 8.40
N LEU A 24 0.69 -5.17 7.77
CA LEU A 24 1.72 -4.24 8.21
C LEU A 24 1.14 -2.96 8.79
N GLY A 25 -0.15 -2.80 8.77
CA GLY A 25 -0.83 -1.66 9.36
C GLY A 25 -2.23 -1.46 8.84
N THR A 26 -3.07 -0.87 9.67
CA THR A 26 -4.42 -0.45 9.32
C THR A 26 -4.68 0.93 9.90
N TYR A 27 -5.50 1.72 9.21
CA TYR A 27 -5.82 3.05 9.67
C TYR A 27 -7.22 3.43 9.19
N ARG A 28 -8.01 3.96 10.08
CA ARG A 28 -9.31 4.53 9.75
C ARG A 28 -9.15 6.05 9.69
N ALA A 29 -8.99 6.56 8.49
CA ALA A 29 -8.72 7.98 8.26
C ALA A 29 -10.03 8.77 8.30
N PRO A 30 -10.10 9.83 9.11
CA PRO A 30 -11.32 10.65 9.19
C PRO A 30 -11.48 11.59 7.99
N THR A 31 -10.44 11.78 7.19
CA THR A 31 -10.49 12.63 5.99
C THR A 31 -9.70 12.02 4.84
N LEU A 32 -10.02 12.46 3.63
CA LEU A 32 -9.25 12.06 2.44
C LEU A 32 -7.78 12.47 2.56
N ALA A 33 -7.51 13.67 3.03
CA ALA A 33 -6.14 14.16 3.19
C ALA A 33 -5.33 13.27 4.13
N LEU A 34 -5.92 12.83 5.25
CA LEU A 34 -5.27 11.94 6.20
C LEU A 34 -5.09 10.54 5.64
N ALA A 35 -6.04 10.04 4.85
CA ALA A 35 -5.89 8.76 4.17
C ALA A 35 -4.69 8.79 3.22
N MET A 36 -4.60 9.82 2.39
CA MET A 36 -3.48 9.96 1.46
C MET A 36 -2.14 10.13 2.18
N TRP A 37 -2.13 10.93 3.25
CA TRP A 37 -0.94 11.10 4.07
C TRP A 37 -0.47 9.75 4.65
N TRP A 38 -1.39 8.98 5.20
CA TRP A 38 -1.05 7.70 5.82
C TRP A 38 -0.50 6.70 4.79
N LEU A 39 -1.11 6.65 3.61
CA LEU A 39 -0.64 5.78 2.54
C LEU A 39 0.79 6.14 2.10
N ARG A 40 1.07 7.43 1.93
CA ARG A 40 2.42 7.89 1.60
C ARG A 40 3.41 7.58 2.73
N ASP A 41 2.99 7.79 3.97
CA ASP A 41 3.81 7.49 5.14
C ASP A 41 4.16 6.00 5.19
N ARG A 42 3.20 5.13 4.97
CA ARG A 42 3.44 3.69 4.96
C ARG A 42 4.29 3.24 3.79
N ALA A 43 4.06 3.80 2.61
CA ALA A 43 4.91 3.52 1.45
C ALA A 43 6.36 3.91 1.70
N SER A 44 6.58 5.10 2.26
CA SER A 44 7.92 5.57 2.65
C SER A 44 8.54 4.68 3.72
N TRP A 45 7.75 4.24 4.68
CA TRP A 45 8.21 3.35 5.74
C TRP A 45 8.69 2.01 5.17
N ILE A 46 7.95 1.42 4.22
CA ILE A 46 8.36 0.19 3.55
C ILE A 46 9.65 0.42 2.76
N ALA A 47 9.71 1.51 1.99
CA ALA A 47 10.88 1.85 1.19
C ALA A 47 12.13 2.01 2.07
N GLU A 48 12.00 2.68 3.20
CA GLU A 48 13.09 2.87 4.16
C GLU A 48 13.55 1.55 4.76
N ARG A 49 12.64 0.62 5.03
CA ARG A 49 12.96 -0.69 5.58
C ARG A 49 13.67 -1.59 4.57
N LEU A 50 13.28 -1.50 3.29
CA LEU A 50 13.88 -2.30 2.23
C LEU A 50 15.18 -1.72 1.70
N ASP A 51 15.33 -0.40 1.79
CA ASP A 51 16.51 0.33 1.29
C ASP A 51 16.87 1.43 2.28
N PRO A 52 17.39 1.07 3.46
CA PRO A 52 17.75 2.05 4.47
C PRO A 52 19.00 2.82 4.04
N ASN A 53 19.17 4.03 4.60
CA ASN A 53 20.38 4.80 4.40
C ASN A 53 21.58 4.03 4.95
N PRO A 54 22.56 3.65 4.11
CA PRO A 54 23.71 2.88 4.57
C PRO A 54 24.62 3.65 5.52
N ASP A 55 24.50 4.99 5.55
CA ASP A 55 25.28 5.86 6.43
C ASP A 55 24.54 6.18 7.74
N ALA A 56 23.38 5.58 7.96
CA ALA A 56 22.61 5.81 9.19
C ALA A 56 23.45 5.39 10.43
N PRO A 57 23.36 6.16 11.54
CA PRO A 57 24.21 5.90 12.72
C PRO A 57 24.04 4.54 13.37
N TYR A 58 22.89 3.89 13.15
CA TYR A 58 22.61 2.57 13.72
C TYR A 58 23.20 1.42 12.91
N PHE A 59 23.83 1.69 11.75
CA PHE A 59 24.55 0.68 10.98
C PHE A 59 26.05 0.82 11.18
N PRO A 60 26.78 -0.29 11.36
CA PRO A 60 28.23 -0.25 11.29
C PRO A 60 28.70 0.25 9.92
N PRO A 61 29.82 0.98 9.86
CA PRO A 61 30.37 1.42 8.56
C PRO A 61 30.58 0.22 7.63
N ASN A 62 30.23 0.39 6.37
CA ASN A 62 30.36 -0.62 5.31
C ASN A 62 29.62 -1.94 5.57
N SER A 63 28.59 -1.90 6.43
CA SER A 63 27.78 -3.08 6.73
C SER A 63 26.77 -3.42 5.64
N MET A 64 26.52 -2.51 4.70
CA MET A 64 25.56 -2.69 3.63
C MET A 64 26.23 -2.62 2.27
N ALA A 65 25.82 -3.53 1.39
CA ALA A 65 26.29 -3.55 0.01
C ALA A 65 25.11 -3.30 -0.94
N PRO A 66 25.34 -2.60 -2.07
CA PRO A 66 24.29 -2.44 -3.08
C PRO A 66 23.87 -3.80 -3.62
N VAL A 67 22.56 -3.97 -3.80
CA VAL A 67 22.00 -5.15 -4.45
C VAL A 67 22.03 -4.93 -5.96
N ALA A 68 22.39 -5.97 -6.70
CA ALA A 68 22.34 -5.91 -8.17
C ALA A 68 20.90 -5.64 -8.63
N LEU A 69 20.74 -4.70 -9.58
CA LEU A 69 19.44 -4.28 -10.09
C LEU A 69 18.85 -5.29 -11.09
N THR A 70 18.85 -6.57 -10.74
CA THR A 70 18.19 -7.60 -11.53
C THR A 70 16.76 -7.87 -11.09
N SER A 71 16.41 -7.41 -9.89
CA SER A 71 15.06 -7.52 -9.34
C SER A 71 14.32 -6.19 -9.48
N PRO A 72 12.99 -6.21 -9.51
CA PRO A 72 12.20 -4.97 -9.44
C PRO A 72 12.58 -4.13 -8.22
N ASP A 73 12.72 -2.83 -8.44
CA ASP A 73 13.10 -1.88 -7.39
C ASP A 73 11.86 -1.41 -6.64
N VAL A 74 11.40 -2.21 -5.68
CA VAL A 74 10.22 -1.88 -4.87
C VAL A 74 10.40 -0.56 -4.10
N PRO A 75 11.54 -0.32 -3.39
CA PRO A 75 11.72 0.97 -2.73
C PRO A 75 11.63 2.15 -3.68
N GLY A 76 12.26 2.05 -4.85
CA GLY A 76 12.21 3.09 -5.88
C GLY A 76 10.81 3.32 -6.40
N MET A 77 10.06 2.25 -6.65
CA MET A 77 8.66 2.35 -7.10
C MET A 77 7.78 3.04 -6.07
N LEU A 78 7.93 2.69 -4.79
CA LEU A 78 7.16 3.31 -3.72
C LEU A 78 7.53 4.79 -3.53
N ARG A 79 8.80 5.13 -3.60
CA ARG A 79 9.26 6.52 -3.51
C ARG A 79 8.78 7.35 -4.68
N THR A 80 8.80 6.78 -5.88
CA THR A 80 8.29 7.44 -7.09
C THR A 80 6.80 7.72 -6.94
N TRP A 81 6.03 6.74 -6.49
CA TRP A 81 4.59 6.93 -6.26
C TRP A 81 4.34 8.05 -5.24
N CYS A 82 5.08 8.07 -4.13
CA CYS A 82 4.92 9.11 -3.09
C CYS A 82 5.21 10.51 -3.62
N GLY A 83 6.16 10.66 -4.53
CA GLY A 83 6.59 11.95 -5.07
C GLY A 83 5.90 12.37 -6.37
N ASP A 84 5.10 11.51 -6.97
CA ASP A 84 4.42 11.80 -8.22
C ASP A 84 3.09 12.49 -7.95
N ILE A 85 3.05 13.79 -8.11
CA ILE A 85 1.87 14.61 -7.81
C ILE A 85 0.68 14.18 -8.64
N ALA A 86 0.87 13.87 -9.92
CA ALA A 86 -0.22 13.44 -10.79
C ALA A 86 -0.82 12.11 -10.31
N GLN A 87 0.01 11.17 -9.91
CA GLN A 87 -0.45 9.90 -9.35
C GLN A 87 -1.16 10.09 -8.01
N GLN A 88 -0.68 10.99 -7.17
CA GLN A 88 -1.32 11.30 -5.89
C GLN A 88 -2.69 11.93 -6.09
N ASP A 89 -2.80 12.87 -7.02
CA ASP A 89 -4.08 13.51 -7.35
C ASP A 89 -5.07 12.49 -7.90
N LEU A 90 -4.63 11.62 -8.79
CA LEU A 90 -5.48 10.57 -9.36
C LEU A 90 -5.97 9.61 -8.28
N ALA A 91 -5.09 9.19 -7.38
CA ALA A 91 -5.45 8.32 -6.26
C ALA A 91 -6.49 8.98 -5.34
N ALA A 92 -6.32 10.27 -5.05
CA ALA A 92 -7.27 11.02 -4.24
C ALA A 92 -8.64 11.11 -4.93
N GLU A 93 -8.66 11.35 -6.24
CA GLU A 93 -9.89 11.38 -7.02
C GLU A 93 -10.61 10.03 -6.99
N GLU A 94 -9.89 8.94 -7.13
CA GLU A 94 -10.45 7.59 -7.07
C GLU A 94 -11.09 7.32 -5.72
N LEU A 95 -10.41 7.66 -4.65
CA LEU A 95 -10.95 7.50 -3.30
C LEU A 95 -12.19 8.38 -3.07
N ALA A 96 -12.14 9.63 -3.51
CA ALA A 96 -13.24 10.56 -3.37
C ALA A 96 -14.48 10.09 -4.16
N ALA A 97 -14.26 9.40 -5.27
CA ALA A 97 -15.33 8.84 -6.10
C ALA A 97 -15.92 7.54 -5.53
N GLY A 98 -15.39 7.04 -4.43
CA GLY A 98 -15.85 5.80 -3.82
C GLY A 98 -15.23 4.54 -4.41
N HIS A 99 -14.18 4.68 -5.19
CA HIS A 99 -13.48 3.54 -5.77
C HIS A 99 -12.45 2.97 -4.79
N LEU A 100 -12.21 1.68 -4.90
CA LEU A 100 -11.12 1.04 -4.18
C LEU A 100 -9.80 1.48 -4.80
N LEU A 101 -8.89 1.98 -3.97
CA LEU A 101 -7.53 2.29 -4.39
C LEU A 101 -6.63 1.13 -4.00
N ARG A 102 -5.90 0.60 -4.96
CA ARG A 102 -4.93 -0.46 -4.74
C ARG A 102 -3.60 -0.08 -5.38
N ILE A 103 -2.57 0.00 -4.54
CA ILE A 103 -1.19 0.20 -5.00
C ILE A 103 -0.43 -1.06 -4.64
N ALA A 104 0.02 -1.78 -5.64
CA ALA A 104 0.77 -3.01 -5.43
C ALA A 104 2.14 -2.92 -6.08
N THR A 105 3.16 -3.31 -5.32
CA THR A 105 4.52 -3.44 -5.80
C THR A 105 5.02 -4.82 -5.41
N TYR A 106 5.83 -5.43 -6.26
CA TYR A 106 6.32 -6.77 -5.99
C TYR A 106 7.74 -6.94 -6.51
N ASP A 107 8.49 -7.74 -5.79
CA ASP A 107 9.77 -8.27 -6.24
C ASP A 107 9.63 -9.79 -6.46
N GLU A 108 10.75 -10.51 -6.51
CA GLU A 108 10.74 -11.94 -6.78
C GLU A 108 10.07 -12.78 -5.67
N THR A 109 9.99 -12.26 -4.45
CA THR A 109 9.57 -13.04 -3.29
C THR A 109 8.38 -12.45 -2.54
N THR A 110 8.15 -11.16 -2.65
CA THR A 110 7.17 -10.45 -1.81
C THR A 110 6.39 -9.44 -2.62
N GLU A 111 5.09 -9.36 -2.36
CA GLU A 111 4.22 -8.30 -2.85
C GLU A 111 3.86 -7.39 -1.67
N TYR A 112 3.95 -6.08 -1.89
CA TYR A 112 3.50 -5.08 -0.93
C TYR A 112 2.28 -4.38 -1.48
N GLU A 113 1.20 -4.39 -0.73
CA GLU A 113 -0.08 -3.85 -1.16
C GLU A 113 -0.56 -2.79 -0.20
N LEU A 114 -0.87 -1.60 -0.74
CA LEU A 114 -1.57 -0.56 -0.01
C LEU A 114 -2.98 -0.50 -0.56
N LEU A 115 -3.96 -0.58 0.33
CA LEU A 115 -5.38 -0.52 -0.02
C LEU A 115 -6.04 0.61 0.74
N ALA A 116 -6.96 1.31 0.09
CA ALA A 116 -7.81 2.27 0.75
C ALA A 116 -9.17 2.32 0.07
N GLU A 117 -10.19 2.61 0.87
CA GLU A 117 -11.57 2.65 0.40
C GLU A 117 -12.40 3.51 1.35
N SER A 118 -13.38 4.24 0.80
CA SER A 118 -14.32 4.94 1.67
C SER A 118 -15.16 3.94 2.46
N VAL A 119 -15.44 4.28 3.70
CA VAL A 119 -16.26 3.43 4.58
C VAL A 119 -17.67 3.30 4.02
N ASP A 120 -18.20 4.38 3.44
CA ASP A 120 -19.53 4.35 2.82
C ASP A 120 -19.58 3.41 1.61
N ALA A 121 -18.56 3.43 0.75
CA ALA A 121 -18.48 2.52 -0.38
C ALA A 121 -18.39 1.06 0.10
N LEU A 122 -17.60 0.80 1.13
CA LEU A 122 -17.48 -0.52 1.72
C LEU A 122 -18.82 -1.01 2.29
N ARG A 123 -19.54 -0.16 2.99
CA ARG A 123 -20.86 -0.47 3.54
C ARG A 123 -21.84 -0.80 2.43
N MET A 124 -21.86 -0.02 1.36
CA MET A 124 -22.76 -0.25 0.23
C MET A 124 -22.51 -1.61 -0.41
N ARG A 125 -21.26 -2.03 -0.56
CA ARG A 125 -20.94 -3.34 -1.10
C ARG A 125 -21.39 -4.46 -0.18
N ARG A 126 -21.23 -4.29 1.13
CA ARG A 126 -21.65 -5.29 2.13
C ARG A 126 -23.15 -5.43 2.25
N THR A 127 -23.88 -4.37 1.99
CA THR A 127 -25.34 -4.37 2.08
C THR A 127 -26.01 -4.76 0.77
N GLN A 128 -25.28 -4.84 -0.32
CA GLN A 128 -25.82 -5.33 -1.57
C GLN A 128 -26.16 -6.81 -1.44
N PRO A 129 -27.40 -7.20 -1.70
CA PRO A 129 -27.74 -8.62 -1.69
C PRO A 129 -26.96 -9.36 -2.78
N PHE A 130 -26.73 -10.64 -2.56
CA PHE A 130 -26.03 -11.51 -3.50
C PHE A 130 -26.86 -11.78 -4.78
N LEU A 131 -27.45 -10.75 -5.32
CA LEU A 131 -28.27 -10.86 -6.53
C LEU A 131 -27.44 -11.08 -7.78
N SER A 132 -26.16 -10.87 -7.67
CA SER A 132 -25.27 -10.90 -8.81
C SER A 132 -24.53 -12.23 -8.97
N VAL A 133 -24.79 -13.21 -8.11
CA VAL A 133 -24.23 -14.52 -8.33
C VAL A 133 -25.05 -15.16 -9.44
N PRO A 134 -24.52 -15.29 -10.67
CA PRO A 134 -25.27 -15.95 -11.71
C PRO A 134 -25.49 -17.38 -11.27
N ALA A 135 -26.75 -17.77 -11.30
CA ALA A 135 -27.07 -19.16 -11.17
C ALA A 135 -26.38 -19.89 -12.31
N ALA A 136 -25.37 -20.63 -11.97
CA ALA A 136 -24.65 -21.38 -12.96
C ALA A 136 -25.56 -22.44 -13.60
#